data_4740383ad5161644c65fcbba9f1d98ab
#
_entry.id   4740383ad5161644c65fcbba9f1d98ab
#
_cell.length_a   1.000
_cell.length_b   1.000
_cell.length_c   1.000
_cell.angle_alpha   90.00
_cell.angle_beta   90.00
_cell.angle_gamma   90.00
#
_symmetry.space_group_name_H-M   'P 1'
#
loop_
_entity.id
_entity.type
_entity.pdbx_description
1 polymer ?
#
loop_
_entity_poly.entity_id
_entity_poly.type
_entity_poly.pdbx_seq_one_letter_code
_entity_poly.pdbx_strand_id
1 'polypeptide(L)'
;MRRRILIVLAVAVACGIAATMASGAGPSPGLSQSSKGLASGNVRYLAVPAGSATSVQVTNRQGDRLLREMTLKGVWGIPLVAFDGTAEGLLPDGHTLLLAQSLFSRQSLRKTTTFALVDVRKMKLSGKIRLKGAFSFDALSSDGRYLYLIEYIVPEDPTLYRVRVYDLGKGKLLAKIVADRKSWETGMQGSPISRTWKDGWAYTLYGGNARPFIHALNTRGVEAVCIDMPWKGSPERLFDFRVRTDRDGHLVVRGPHGRALVVVDRHSFRILSSVANP
;
A
#
# COMPACT_ATOMS: atom_id res chain seq x y z
N MET A 1 57.57 -0.55 28.96
CA MET A 1 56.43 0.10 28.29
C MET A 1 55.63 -0.95 27.49
N ARG A 2 54.55 -1.48 28.02
CA ARG A 2 53.68 -2.45 27.34
C ARG A 2 52.44 -1.72 26.86
N ARG A 3 52.28 -1.57 25.53
CA ARG A 3 51.05 -1.06 24.90
C ARG A 3 49.95 -2.11 24.96
N ARG A 4 48.84 -1.83 25.63
CA ARG A 4 47.61 -2.62 25.58
C ARG A 4 46.81 -2.18 24.39
N ILE A 5 46.60 -3.11 23.44
CA ILE A 5 45.69 -2.94 22.30
C ILE A 5 44.32 -3.32 22.81
N LEU A 6 43.39 -2.35 22.83
CA LEU A 6 41.96 -2.59 23.04
C LEU A 6 41.32 -3.03 21.70
N ILE A 7 40.93 -4.28 21.63
CA ILE A 7 40.09 -4.78 20.53
C ILE A 7 38.64 -4.49 20.88
N VAL A 8 38.03 -3.56 20.15
CA VAL A 8 36.57 -3.32 20.23
C VAL A 8 35.91 -4.34 19.33
N LEU A 9 35.23 -5.32 19.93
CA LEU A 9 34.39 -6.28 19.21
C LEU A 9 33.04 -5.58 18.90
N ALA A 10 32.80 -5.25 17.64
CA ALA A 10 31.51 -4.83 17.17
C ALA A 10 30.61 -6.08 16.99
N VAL A 11 29.69 -6.31 17.90
CA VAL A 11 28.65 -7.33 17.76
C VAL A 11 27.54 -6.80 16.85
N ALA A 12 27.54 -7.23 15.61
CA ALA A 12 26.43 -7.03 14.70
C ALA A 12 25.30 -8.00 15.08
N VAL A 13 24.28 -7.50 15.77
CA VAL A 13 23.04 -8.26 16.00
C VAL A 13 22.21 -8.20 14.74
N ALA A 14 22.31 -9.22 13.92
CA ALA A 14 21.39 -9.47 12.82
C ALA A 14 20.08 -10.01 13.40
N CYS A 15 19.10 -9.14 13.69
CA CYS A 15 17.73 -9.56 13.96
C CYS A 15 17.08 -10.05 12.67
N GLY A 16 17.27 -11.32 12.36
CA GLY A 16 16.45 -12.03 11.37
C GLY A 16 15.04 -12.20 11.91
N ILE A 17 14.10 -11.37 11.46
CA ILE A 17 12.67 -11.62 11.67
C ILE A 17 12.29 -12.70 10.67
N ALA A 18 12.31 -13.97 11.12
CA ALA A 18 11.65 -15.08 10.45
C ALA A 18 10.15 -14.83 10.56
N ALA A 19 9.54 -14.32 9.48
CA ALA A 19 8.10 -14.32 9.33
C ALA A 19 7.67 -15.79 9.15
N THR A 20 7.19 -16.41 10.22
CA THR A 20 6.49 -17.69 10.13
C THR A 20 5.23 -17.47 9.31
N MET A 21 5.23 -17.96 8.08
CA MET A 21 4.07 -18.07 7.22
C MET A 21 3.09 -19.04 7.88
N ALA A 22 2.06 -18.53 8.54
CA ALA A 22 0.92 -19.32 8.94
C ALA A 22 0.21 -19.77 7.67
N SER A 23 0.19 -21.07 7.44
CA SER A 23 -0.50 -21.72 6.33
C SER A 23 -1.99 -21.40 6.40
N GLY A 24 -2.55 -20.74 5.37
CA GLY A 24 -3.99 -20.68 5.15
C GLY A 24 -4.63 -19.34 4.88
N ALA A 25 -4.05 -18.23 5.29
CA ALA A 25 -4.57 -16.91 4.93
C ALA A 25 -3.55 -16.23 4.00
N GLY A 26 -3.93 -15.99 2.76
CA GLY A 26 -3.15 -15.13 1.87
C GLY A 26 -2.91 -13.78 2.54
N PRO A 27 -1.84 -13.07 2.19
CA PRO A 27 -1.54 -11.79 2.82
C PRO A 27 -2.70 -10.83 2.61
N SER A 28 -3.21 -10.30 3.72
CA SER A 28 -4.29 -9.31 3.71
C SER A 28 -3.85 -8.04 2.98
N PRO A 29 -4.72 -7.42 2.16
CA PRO A 29 -4.45 -6.10 1.63
C PRO A 29 -4.19 -5.13 2.79
N GLY A 30 -3.26 -4.20 2.60
CA GLY A 30 -2.88 -3.27 3.66
C GLY A 30 -1.76 -3.76 4.55
N LEU A 31 -0.80 -4.46 3.99
CA LEU A 31 0.51 -4.59 4.62
C LEU A 31 1.02 -3.19 4.91
N SER A 32 0.99 -2.83 6.17
CA SER A 32 1.05 -1.44 6.60
C SER A 32 2.42 -0.78 6.45
N GLN A 33 3.47 -1.54 6.10
CA GLN A 33 4.82 -0.98 6.22
C GLN A 33 5.74 -1.39 5.07
N SER A 34 6.23 -0.38 4.34
CA SER A 34 7.30 -0.58 3.37
C SER A 34 8.66 -0.55 4.06
N SER A 35 9.40 -1.66 4.02
CA SER A 35 10.80 -1.72 4.48
C SER A 35 11.75 -0.86 3.63
N LYS A 36 11.39 -0.63 2.36
CA LYS A 36 12.18 0.19 1.42
C LYS A 36 11.82 1.68 1.48
N GLY A 37 10.77 2.04 2.24
CA GLY A 37 10.26 3.40 2.30
C GLY A 37 9.62 3.88 1.01
N LEU A 38 9.44 5.19 0.90
CA LEU A 38 8.80 5.87 -0.23
C LEU A 38 9.80 6.83 -0.89
N ALA A 39 10.12 6.62 -2.16
CA ALA A 39 10.95 7.52 -2.93
C ALA A 39 10.08 8.58 -3.64
N SER A 40 10.46 9.86 -3.53
CA SER A 40 9.83 10.98 -4.24
C SER A 40 10.87 12.02 -4.63
N GLY A 41 10.95 12.34 -5.92
CA GLY A 41 11.99 13.23 -6.43
C GLY A 41 13.39 12.74 -6.06
N ASN A 42 14.19 13.59 -5.42
CA ASN A 42 15.57 13.32 -5.02
C ASN A 42 15.71 12.79 -3.59
N VAL A 43 14.60 12.49 -2.91
CA VAL A 43 14.61 12.01 -1.53
C VAL A 43 13.88 10.67 -1.39
N ARG A 44 14.15 10.02 -0.27
CA ARG A 44 13.45 8.84 0.21
C ARG A 44 13.01 9.08 1.65
N TYR A 45 11.77 8.74 1.93
CA TYR A 45 11.19 8.73 3.27
C TYR A 45 11.26 7.32 3.84
N LEU A 46 11.68 7.21 5.09
CA LEU A 46 11.74 5.96 5.83
C LEU A 46 11.01 6.10 7.17
N ALA A 47 10.43 5.01 7.63
CA ALA A 47 9.86 4.88 8.96
C ALA A 47 10.53 3.67 9.62
N VAL A 48 11.49 3.92 10.49
CA VAL A 48 12.34 2.89 11.09
C VAL A 48 11.88 2.63 12.52
N PRO A 49 11.52 1.41 12.90
CA PRO A 49 11.16 1.08 14.29
C PRO A 49 12.32 1.40 15.25
N ALA A 50 12.00 2.06 16.37
CA ALA A 50 12.93 2.45 17.43
C ALA A 50 12.30 2.15 18.81
N GLY A 51 12.21 0.87 19.16
CA GLY A 51 11.51 0.41 20.38
C GLY A 51 10.02 0.71 20.33
N SER A 52 9.51 1.52 21.26
CA SER A 52 8.11 1.97 21.31
C SER A 52 7.82 3.23 20.47
N ALA A 53 8.80 3.66 19.68
CA ALA A 53 8.73 4.82 18.82
C ALA A 53 9.11 4.46 17.38
N THR A 54 9.02 5.43 16.48
CA THR A 54 9.45 5.32 15.09
C THR A 54 10.36 6.50 14.77
N SER A 55 11.56 6.23 14.23
CA SER A 55 12.37 7.24 13.58
C SER A 55 11.82 7.47 12.17
N VAL A 56 11.31 8.68 11.93
CA VAL A 56 10.90 9.13 10.60
C VAL A 56 12.07 9.86 9.98
N GLN A 57 12.56 9.36 8.86
CA GLN A 57 13.79 9.83 8.23
C GLN A 57 13.53 10.32 6.81
N VAL A 58 14.23 11.38 6.44
CA VAL A 58 14.37 11.85 5.05
C VAL A 58 15.82 11.63 4.65
N THR A 59 16.05 10.83 3.64
CA THR A 59 17.37 10.52 3.09
C THR A 59 17.49 11.03 1.67
N ASN A 60 18.69 10.99 1.08
CA ASN A 60 18.81 11.09 -0.37
C ASN A 60 18.08 9.91 -1.04
N ARG A 61 17.90 9.95 -2.35
CA ARG A 61 17.11 8.94 -3.10
C ARG A 61 17.64 7.51 -2.93
N GLN A 62 18.95 7.34 -2.84
CA GLN A 62 19.63 6.05 -2.64
C GLN A 62 19.37 5.49 -1.23
N GLY A 63 19.17 6.34 -0.23
CA GLY A 63 18.91 5.94 1.15
C GLY A 63 20.17 5.84 2.03
N ASP A 64 21.34 6.22 1.51
CA ASP A 64 22.64 6.10 2.19
C ASP A 64 23.05 7.36 2.96
N ARG A 65 22.40 8.51 2.72
CA ARG A 65 22.66 9.76 3.41
C ARG A 65 21.43 10.31 4.10
N LEU A 66 21.45 10.37 5.42
CA LEU A 66 20.43 11.01 6.24
C LEU A 66 20.44 12.53 6.02
N LEU A 67 19.31 13.12 5.72
CA LEU A 67 19.13 14.56 5.54
C LEU A 67 18.38 15.19 6.73
N ARG A 68 17.34 14.52 7.22
CA ARG A 68 16.52 14.96 8.35
C ARG A 68 15.95 13.76 9.08
N GLU A 69 15.66 13.94 10.37
CA GLU A 69 15.09 12.91 11.22
C GLU A 69 14.21 13.50 12.32
N MET A 70 13.19 12.76 12.72
CA MET A 70 12.42 12.99 13.95
C MET A 70 12.00 11.67 14.57
N THR A 71 11.83 11.67 15.88
CA THR A 71 11.24 10.54 16.61
C THR A 71 9.75 10.78 16.83
N LEU A 72 8.92 9.82 16.42
CA LEU A 72 7.48 9.82 16.60
C LEU A 72 7.09 8.71 17.58
N LYS A 73 6.43 9.07 18.68
CA LYS A 73 5.92 8.09 19.65
C LYS A 73 4.91 7.14 19.00
N GLY A 74 5.09 5.84 19.22
CA GLY A 74 4.29 4.77 18.63
C GLY A 74 4.98 4.09 17.45
N VAL A 75 4.45 2.93 17.05
CA VAL A 75 4.96 2.14 15.92
C VAL A 75 4.17 2.50 14.67
N TRP A 76 4.86 3.11 13.73
CA TRP A 76 4.32 3.63 12.48
C TRP A 76 5.09 3.11 11.30
N GLY A 77 4.45 3.02 10.15
CA GLY A 77 5.09 2.63 8.90
C GLY A 77 4.57 3.42 7.71
N ILE A 78 5.37 3.48 6.66
CA ILE A 78 4.93 3.98 5.36
C ILE A 78 4.02 2.92 4.73
N PRO A 79 2.80 3.27 4.28
CA PRO A 79 1.88 2.31 3.71
C PRO A 79 2.46 1.55 2.52
N LEU A 80 2.40 0.24 2.57
CA LEU A 80 2.67 -0.66 1.44
C LEU A 80 1.32 -1.03 0.83
N VAL A 81 1.11 -0.71 -0.44
CA VAL A 81 -0.19 -0.86 -1.11
C VAL A 81 -0.26 -2.06 -2.04
N ALA A 82 0.88 -2.63 -2.40
CA ALA A 82 0.95 -3.86 -3.19
C ALA A 82 2.23 -4.66 -2.90
N PHE A 83 2.19 -5.96 -3.17
CA PHE A 83 3.33 -6.88 -2.92
C PHE A 83 4.53 -6.62 -3.82
N ASP A 84 4.35 -5.92 -4.94
CA ASP A 84 5.48 -5.50 -5.79
C ASP A 84 6.37 -4.44 -5.13
N GLY A 85 6.05 -4.04 -3.90
CA GLY A 85 6.79 -3.06 -3.12
C GLY A 85 6.31 -1.62 -3.32
N THR A 86 5.20 -1.41 -4.04
CA THR A 86 4.62 -0.07 -4.19
C THR A 86 4.21 0.47 -2.83
N ALA A 87 4.82 1.58 -2.44
CA ALA A 87 4.53 2.32 -1.22
C ALA A 87 3.98 3.69 -1.55
N GLU A 88 3.05 4.17 -0.74
CA GLU A 88 2.38 5.46 -0.90
C GLU A 88 2.26 6.18 0.45
N GLY A 89 1.64 7.37 0.47
CA GLY A 89 1.37 8.12 1.68
C GLY A 89 1.90 9.56 1.69
N LEU A 90 2.67 9.99 0.66
CA LEU A 90 3.03 11.39 0.51
C LEU A 90 1.85 12.14 -0.11
N LEU A 91 1.34 13.15 0.58
CA LEU A 91 0.28 14.00 0.06
C LEU A 91 0.77 14.84 -1.13
N PRO A 92 -0.13 15.29 -2.01
CA PRO A 92 0.22 16.10 -3.19
C PRO A 92 0.90 17.44 -2.87
N ASP A 93 0.80 17.92 -1.63
CA ASP A 93 1.55 19.08 -1.16
C ASP A 93 3.08 18.86 -1.12
N GLY A 94 3.53 17.60 -1.31
CA GLY A 94 4.92 17.19 -1.36
C GLY A 94 5.68 17.24 -0.03
N HIS A 95 4.97 17.49 1.09
CA HIS A 95 5.60 17.60 2.41
C HIS A 95 4.82 17.00 3.57
N THR A 96 3.59 16.60 3.40
CA THR A 96 2.83 15.86 4.40
C THR A 96 2.93 14.37 4.11
N LEU A 97 3.60 13.63 4.99
CA LEU A 97 3.72 12.17 4.92
C LEU A 97 2.70 11.53 5.85
N LEU A 98 1.82 10.71 5.30
CA LEU A 98 0.91 9.88 6.06
C LEU A 98 1.61 8.58 6.46
N LEU A 99 1.58 8.27 7.74
CA LEU A 99 2.07 7.02 8.31
C LEU A 99 0.91 6.23 8.89
N ALA A 100 0.95 4.91 8.73
CA ALA A 100 -0.07 4.00 9.22
C ALA A 100 0.43 3.18 10.41
N GLN A 101 -0.47 2.83 11.32
CA GLN A 101 -0.23 1.78 12.31
C GLN A 101 -0.34 0.41 11.65
N SER A 102 0.30 -0.62 12.23
CA SER A 102 0.02 -2.00 11.84
C SER A 102 -1.49 -2.28 11.94
N LEU A 103 -2.03 -3.02 10.98
CA LEU A 103 -3.44 -3.43 10.95
C LEU A 103 -3.82 -4.28 12.18
N PHE A 104 -2.88 -5.11 12.63
CA PHE A 104 -3.08 -6.01 13.75
C PHE A 104 -2.57 -5.41 15.07
N SER A 105 -3.27 -5.75 16.16
CA SER A 105 -2.84 -5.54 17.52
C SER A 105 -2.98 -6.86 18.25
N ARG A 106 -1.88 -7.48 18.67
CA ARG A 106 -1.88 -8.77 19.39
C ARG A 106 -2.71 -9.85 18.66
N GLN A 107 -2.42 -10.11 17.39
CA GLN A 107 -3.07 -11.15 16.56
C GLN A 107 -4.54 -10.88 16.16
N SER A 108 -5.12 -9.75 16.54
CA SER A 108 -6.47 -9.37 16.11
C SER A 108 -6.48 -8.05 15.37
N LEU A 109 -7.48 -7.85 14.52
CA LEU A 109 -7.70 -6.57 13.86
C LEU A 109 -7.95 -5.48 14.89
N ARG A 110 -7.44 -4.28 14.62
CA ARG A 110 -7.62 -3.12 15.51
C ARG A 110 -9.07 -2.70 15.58
N LYS A 111 -9.57 -2.42 16.78
CA LYS A 111 -10.88 -1.78 17.00
C LYS A 111 -10.85 -0.28 16.67
N THR A 112 -9.66 0.29 16.58
CA THR A 112 -9.44 1.71 16.22
C THR A 112 -8.13 1.81 15.45
N THR A 113 -8.19 2.42 14.28
CA THR A 113 -7.01 2.71 13.45
C THR A 113 -6.65 4.18 13.57
N THR A 114 -5.36 4.45 13.61
CA THR A 114 -4.84 5.82 13.59
C THR A 114 -3.82 5.96 12.47
N PHE A 115 -3.92 7.04 11.72
CA PHE A 115 -2.88 7.51 10.79
C PHE A 115 -2.24 8.77 11.38
N ALA A 116 -0.92 8.89 11.25
CA ALA A 116 -0.19 10.09 11.63
C ALA A 116 0.15 10.89 10.37
N LEU A 117 -0.03 12.20 10.43
CA LEU A 117 0.37 13.14 9.38
C LEU A 117 1.63 13.86 9.87
N VAL A 118 2.72 13.73 9.15
CA VAL A 118 4.03 14.30 9.50
C VAL A 118 4.43 15.33 8.46
N ASP A 119 4.68 16.56 8.87
CA ASP A 119 5.33 17.57 8.02
C ASP A 119 6.83 17.23 7.94
N VAL A 120 7.26 16.67 6.81
CA VAL A 120 8.64 16.22 6.61
C VAL A 120 9.62 17.35 6.28
N ARG A 121 9.14 18.57 6.06
CA ARG A 121 9.99 19.76 5.97
C ARG A 121 10.35 20.29 7.35
N LYS A 122 9.36 20.35 8.24
CA LYS A 122 9.52 20.84 9.62
C LYS A 122 9.88 19.73 10.60
N MET A 123 9.87 18.47 10.17
CA MET A 123 10.09 17.27 10.97
C MET A 123 9.23 17.28 12.24
N LYS A 124 7.92 17.43 12.06
CA LYS A 124 6.96 17.45 13.18
C LYS A 124 5.64 16.77 12.82
N LEU A 125 5.00 16.20 13.84
CA LEU A 125 3.63 15.70 13.71
C LEU A 125 2.69 16.89 13.45
N SER A 126 1.99 16.88 12.31
CA SER A 126 1.02 17.91 11.91
C SER A 126 -0.42 17.55 12.28
N GLY A 127 -0.73 16.27 12.42
CA GLY A 127 -2.07 15.80 12.77
C GLY A 127 -2.18 14.29 12.91
N LYS A 128 -3.36 13.84 13.32
CA LYS A 128 -3.73 12.42 13.37
C LYS A 128 -5.16 12.25 12.89
N ILE A 129 -5.38 11.19 12.11
CA ILE A 129 -6.71 10.72 11.72
C ILE A 129 -7.00 9.48 12.54
N ARG A 130 -8.08 9.49 13.32
CA ARG A 130 -8.50 8.36 14.16
C ARG A 130 -9.87 7.86 13.73
N LEU A 131 -9.96 6.56 13.39
CA LEU A 131 -11.16 5.93 12.89
C LEU A 131 -11.54 4.75 13.78
N LYS A 132 -12.82 4.62 14.09
CA LYS A 132 -13.37 3.43 14.75
C LYS A 132 -13.43 2.31 13.72
N GLY A 133 -12.78 1.19 13.98
CA GLY A 133 -12.66 0.03 13.09
C GLY A 133 -11.23 -0.23 12.64
N ALA A 134 -11.07 -1.28 11.85
CA ALA A 134 -9.82 -1.69 11.25
C ALA A 134 -9.73 -1.13 9.83
N PHE A 135 -8.76 -0.27 9.60
CA PHE A 135 -8.53 0.37 8.31
C PHE A 135 -7.08 0.25 7.90
N SER A 136 -6.83 0.08 6.61
CA SER A 136 -5.52 0.31 6.02
C SER A 136 -5.61 1.39 4.94
N PHE A 137 -4.46 1.93 4.59
CA PHE A 137 -4.31 2.90 3.51
C PHE A 137 -4.50 2.19 2.16
N ASP A 138 -5.22 2.83 1.24
CA ASP A 138 -5.31 2.39 -0.14
C ASP A 138 -4.68 3.42 -1.09
N ALA A 139 -5.21 4.65 -1.14
CA ALA A 139 -4.74 5.67 -2.07
C ALA A 139 -4.99 7.10 -1.57
N LEU A 140 -4.36 8.08 -2.21
CA LEU A 140 -4.66 9.50 -2.05
C LEU A 140 -5.21 10.06 -3.38
N SER A 141 -6.14 10.99 -3.29
CA SER A 141 -6.53 11.77 -4.48
C SER A 141 -5.41 12.72 -4.90
N SER A 142 -5.31 12.98 -6.20
CA SER A 142 -4.27 13.85 -6.76
C SER A 142 -4.38 15.32 -6.31
N ASP A 143 -5.56 15.74 -5.86
CA ASP A 143 -5.83 17.07 -5.29
C ASP A 143 -5.63 17.11 -3.76
N GLY A 144 -5.31 15.98 -3.12
CA GLY A 144 -5.11 15.87 -1.68
C GLY A 144 -6.40 15.98 -0.85
N ARG A 145 -7.57 15.96 -1.48
CA ARG A 145 -8.85 16.07 -0.79
C ARG A 145 -9.28 14.77 -0.12
N TYR A 146 -9.05 13.64 -0.78
CA TYR A 146 -9.55 12.34 -0.36
C TYR A 146 -8.43 11.39 -0.01
N LEU A 147 -8.63 10.67 1.08
CA LEU A 147 -7.88 9.50 1.48
C LEU A 147 -8.78 8.27 1.31
N TYR A 148 -8.39 7.37 0.42
CA TYR A 148 -9.05 6.09 0.21
C TYR A 148 -8.48 5.06 1.17
N LEU A 149 -9.37 4.27 1.76
CA LEU A 149 -9.07 3.35 2.84
C LEU A 149 -9.72 1.99 2.57
N ILE A 150 -9.02 0.94 2.90
CA ILE A 150 -9.60 -0.40 3.01
C ILE A 150 -10.19 -0.54 4.42
N GLU A 151 -11.50 -0.76 4.53
CA GLU A 151 -12.19 -1.08 5.78
C GLU A 151 -12.42 -2.59 5.86
N TYR A 152 -11.88 -3.23 6.88
CA TYR A 152 -12.10 -4.64 7.16
C TYR A 152 -13.43 -4.81 7.88
N ILE A 153 -14.34 -5.58 7.27
CA ILE A 153 -15.75 -5.64 7.69
C ILE A 153 -15.92 -6.66 8.82
N VAL A 154 -15.21 -7.78 8.72
CA VAL A 154 -15.29 -8.91 9.65
C VAL A 154 -13.94 -9.08 10.33
N PRO A 155 -13.84 -8.88 11.66
CA PRO A 155 -12.56 -9.02 12.37
C PRO A 155 -11.93 -10.39 12.27
N GLU A 156 -12.75 -11.41 12.11
CA GLU A 156 -12.35 -12.83 12.02
C GLU A 156 -11.94 -13.23 10.59
N ASP A 157 -12.37 -12.45 9.58
CA ASP A 157 -12.05 -12.68 8.18
C ASP A 157 -11.47 -11.42 7.51
N PRO A 158 -10.14 -11.24 7.56
CA PRO A 158 -9.50 -10.08 6.96
C PRO A 158 -9.50 -10.11 5.42
N THR A 159 -10.05 -11.14 4.79
CA THR A 159 -10.24 -11.18 3.34
C THR A 159 -11.51 -10.46 2.89
N LEU A 160 -12.42 -10.17 3.82
CA LEU A 160 -13.65 -9.41 3.57
C LEU A 160 -13.45 -7.93 3.89
N TYR A 161 -13.40 -7.10 2.87
CA TYR A 161 -13.17 -5.66 3.02
C TYR A 161 -13.89 -4.85 1.95
N ARG A 162 -13.95 -3.54 2.17
CA ARG A 162 -14.50 -2.57 1.23
C ARG A 162 -13.69 -1.30 1.20
N VAL A 163 -13.77 -0.55 0.11
CA VAL A 163 -13.08 0.73 -0.03
C VAL A 163 -13.97 1.85 0.51
N ARG A 164 -13.39 2.69 1.36
CA ARG A 164 -14.04 3.85 1.97
C ARG A 164 -13.25 5.11 1.63
N VAL A 165 -13.90 6.25 1.77
CA VAL A 165 -13.30 7.57 1.54
C VAL A 165 -13.35 8.41 2.79
N TYR A 166 -12.22 8.97 3.17
CA TYR A 166 -12.11 10.00 4.20
C TYR A 166 -11.84 11.34 3.52
N ASP A 167 -12.72 12.33 3.76
CA ASP A 167 -12.54 13.71 3.29
C ASP A 167 -11.58 14.43 4.24
N LEU A 168 -10.35 14.69 3.78
CA LEU A 168 -9.29 15.32 4.56
C LEU A 168 -9.63 16.76 4.93
N GLY A 169 -10.34 17.49 4.06
CA GLY A 169 -10.75 18.87 4.34
C GLY A 169 -11.86 18.95 5.37
N LYS A 170 -12.81 18.00 5.36
CA LYS A 170 -13.92 17.93 6.31
C LYS A 170 -13.58 17.13 7.58
N GLY A 171 -12.46 16.44 7.60
CA GLY A 171 -12.04 15.61 8.71
C GLY A 171 -12.98 14.44 9.02
N LYS A 172 -13.65 13.85 8.01
CA LYS A 172 -14.65 12.79 8.23
C LYS A 172 -14.67 11.69 7.17
N LEU A 173 -15.01 10.48 7.64
CA LEU A 173 -15.29 9.34 6.78
C LEU A 173 -16.64 9.56 6.09
N LEU A 174 -16.69 9.41 4.76
CA LEU A 174 -17.92 9.52 3.99
C LEU A 174 -18.77 8.25 4.16
N ALA A 175 -20.10 8.41 4.12
CA ALA A 175 -21.01 7.28 4.22
C ALA A 175 -20.95 6.36 2.98
N LYS A 176 -20.70 6.95 1.80
CA LYS A 176 -20.62 6.21 0.53
C LYS A 176 -19.44 5.23 0.52
N ILE A 177 -19.71 4.00 0.10
CA ILE A 177 -18.72 2.97 -0.19
C ILE A 177 -18.25 3.18 -1.64
N VAL A 178 -16.97 2.98 -1.90
CA VAL A 178 -16.43 2.91 -3.26
C VAL A 178 -16.59 1.47 -3.72
N ALA A 179 -17.52 1.24 -4.63
CA ALA A 179 -17.79 -0.07 -5.19
C ALA A 179 -17.75 -0.01 -6.72
N ASP A 180 -17.69 -1.16 -7.35
CA ASP A 180 -17.89 -1.28 -8.79
C ASP A 180 -19.26 -0.69 -9.16
N ARG A 181 -19.39 -0.27 -10.41
CA ARG A 181 -20.67 0.18 -11.01
C ARG A 181 -21.73 -0.92 -11.04
N LYS A 182 -21.32 -2.18 -10.92
CA LYS A 182 -22.24 -3.32 -10.74
C LYS A 182 -22.87 -3.26 -9.36
N SER A 183 -24.19 -3.13 -9.30
CA SER A 183 -24.95 -2.85 -8.08
C SER A 183 -24.86 -3.91 -6.98
N TRP A 184 -24.36 -5.09 -7.28
CA TRP A 184 -24.22 -6.22 -6.34
C TRP A 184 -22.83 -6.36 -5.72
N GLU A 185 -21.81 -5.62 -6.22
CA GLU A 185 -20.47 -5.67 -5.67
C GLU A 185 -20.28 -4.61 -4.56
N THR A 186 -20.46 -5.03 -3.32
CA THR A 186 -20.32 -4.15 -2.13
C THR A 186 -19.02 -4.35 -1.38
N GLY A 187 -18.21 -5.32 -1.75
CA GLY A 187 -16.95 -5.68 -1.11
C GLY A 187 -15.94 -6.23 -2.11
N MET A 188 -14.72 -6.42 -1.63
CA MET A 188 -13.61 -6.97 -2.40
C MET A 188 -13.00 -8.14 -1.63
N GLN A 189 -12.38 -9.06 -2.37
CA GLN A 189 -11.57 -10.15 -1.82
C GLN A 189 -10.29 -10.30 -2.62
N GLY A 190 -9.20 -10.57 -1.94
CA GLY A 190 -7.93 -10.89 -2.58
C GLY A 190 -6.75 -10.11 -2.05
N SER A 191 -5.61 -10.37 -2.63
CA SER A 191 -4.33 -9.78 -2.24
C SER A 191 -3.83 -8.82 -3.30
N PRO A 192 -3.40 -7.59 -2.96
CA PRO A 192 -2.88 -6.61 -3.91
C PRO A 192 -1.48 -7.03 -4.39
N ILE A 193 -1.38 -7.46 -5.62
CA ILE A 193 -0.14 -8.02 -6.20
C ILE A 193 0.77 -6.92 -6.73
N SER A 194 0.20 -6.04 -7.55
CA SER A 194 0.96 -5.00 -8.24
C SER A 194 0.10 -3.77 -8.49
N ARG A 195 0.69 -2.58 -8.44
CA ARG A 195 -0.03 -1.32 -8.67
C ARG A 195 0.66 -0.45 -9.71
N THR A 196 -0.16 0.28 -10.47
CA THR A 196 0.28 1.37 -11.35
C THR A 196 -0.71 2.53 -11.31
N TRP A 197 -0.24 3.72 -11.70
CA TRP A 197 -1.04 4.94 -11.72
C TRP A 197 -1.08 5.53 -13.12
N LYS A 198 -2.24 6.03 -13.51
CA LYS A 198 -2.39 6.82 -14.74
C LYS A 198 -3.61 7.74 -14.65
N ASP A 199 -3.42 9.03 -14.91
CA ASP A 199 -4.46 10.05 -15.08
C ASP A 199 -5.50 10.10 -13.94
N GLY A 200 -5.04 9.99 -12.69
CA GLY A 200 -5.90 10.03 -11.50
C GLY A 200 -6.62 8.72 -11.19
N TRP A 201 -6.22 7.63 -11.82
CA TRP A 201 -6.66 6.28 -11.51
C TRP A 201 -5.54 5.46 -10.90
N ALA A 202 -5.85 4.76 -9.82
CA ALA A 202 -5.00 3.71 -9.25
C ALA A 202 -5.48 2.35 -9.75
N TYR A 203 -4.62 1.63 -10.47
CA TYR A 203 -4.91 0.31 -10.99
C TYR A 203 -4.14 -0.72 -10.19
N THR A 204 -4.84 -1.56 -9.44
CA THR A 204 -4.23 -2.60 -8.63
C THR A 204 -4.66 -3.97 -9.12
N LEU A 205 -3.70 -4.80 -9.48
CA LEU A 205 -3.93 -6.22 -9.76
C LEU A 205 -4.10 -6.94 -8.43
N TYR A 206 -5.24 -7.61 -8.25
CA TYR A 206 -5.54 -8.44 -7.09
C TYR A 206 -5.54 -9.92 -7.45
N GLY A 207 -5.02 -10.73 -6.53
CA GLY A 207 -5.19 -12.18 -6.55
C GLY A 207 -6.50 -12.54 -5.84
N GLY A 208 -7.58 -12.67 -6.61
CA GLY A 208 -8.89 -13.06 -6.06
C GLY A 208 -9.00 -14.58 -5.86
N ASN A 209 -9.93 -15.01 -5.00
CA ASN A 209 -10.16 -16.43 -4.72
C ASN A 209 -10.71 -17.20 -5.94
N ALA A 210 -11.58 -16.56 -6.73
CA ALA A 210 -12.16 -17.17 -7.93
C ALA A 210 -11.37 -16.80 -9.20
N ARG A 211 -10.99 -15.54 -9.33
CA ARG A 211 -10.22 -14.97 -10.46
C ARG A 211 -9.39 -13.79 -9.97
N PRO A 212 -8.19 -13.60 -10.54
CA PRO A 212 -7.51 -12.32 -10.42
C PRO A 212 -8.34 -11.22 -11.10
N PHE A 213 -8.22 -10.00 -10.62
CA PHE A 213 -8.89 -8.85 -11.21
C PHE A 213 -8.04 -7.58 -11.05
N ILE A 214 -8.28 -6.58 -11.89
CA ILE A 214 -7.75 -5.24 -11.69
C ILE A 214 -8.84 -4.40 -11.03
N HIS A 215 -8.58 -3.88 -9.85
CA HIS A 215 -9.36 -2.83 -9.24
C HIS A 215 -8.87 -1.47 -9.75
N ALA A 216 -9.66 -0.84 -10.60
CA ALA A 216 -9.42 0.50 -11.12
C ALA A 216 -10.18 1.51 -10.24
N LEU A 217 -9.46 2.19 -9.36
CA LEU A 217 -10.00 3.19 -8.44
C LEU A 217 -9.85 4.58 -9.04
N ASN A 218 -10.97 5.27 -9.28
CA ASN A 218 -10.98 6.67 -9.64
C ASN A 218 -10.71 7.54 -8.41
N THR A 219 -9.52 8.11 -8.31
CA THR A 219 -9.13 8.94 -7.16
C THR A 219 -9.59 10.40 -7.26
N ARG A 220 -10.24 10.79 -8.35
CA ARG A 220 -10.91 12.10 -8.52
C ARG A 220 -12.38 12.05 -8.14
N GLY A 221 -12.93 10.86 -7.95
CA GLY A 221 -14.33 10.60 -7.63
C GLY A 221 -14.49 9.54 -6.55
N VAL A 222 -15.70 9.06 -6.37
CA VAL A 222 -16.03 8.01 -5.40
C VAL A 222 -16.59 6.82 -6.18
N GLU A 223 -15.78 6.26 -7.07
CA GLU A 223 -16.15 5.14 -7.93
C GLU A 223 -14.94 4.24 -8.22
N ALA A 224 -15.21 3.00 -8.54
CA ALA A 224 -14.24 2.03 -8.99
C ALA A 224 -14.82 1.14 -10.08
N VAL A 225 -13.97 0.42 -10.79
CA VAL A 225 -14.33 -0.60 -11.76
C VAL A 225 -13.47 -1.83 -11.50
N CYS A 226 -14.08 -3.01 -11.41
CA CYS A 226 -13.36 -4.29 -11.34
C CYS A 226 -13.31 -4.92 -12.73
N ILE A 227 -12.11 -5.24 -13.19
CA ILE A 227 -11.85 -5.86 -14.49
C ILE A 227 -11.34 -7.27 -14.23
N ASP A 228 -12.23 -8.25 -14.38
CA ASP A 228 -11.88 -9.66 -14.16
C ASP A 228 -10.89 -10.15 -15.21
N MET A 229 -9.85 -10.86 -14.75
CA MET A 229 -8.93 -11.51 -15.68
C MET A 229 -9.59 -12.73 -16.34
N PRO A 230 -9.20 -13.07 -17.58
CA PRO A 230 -9.84 -14.15 -18.33
C PRO A 230 -9.51 -15.56 -17.81
N TRP A 231 -8.69 -15.64 -16.76
CA TRP A 231 -8.27 -16.91 -16.17
C TRP A 231 -9.21 -17.38 -15.07
N LYS A 232 -9.42 -18.68 -14.97
CA LYS A 232 -10.11 -19.32 -13.85
C LYS A 232 -9.08 -19.66 -12.76
N GLY A 233 -9.39 -19.31 -11.52
CA GLY A 233 -8.47 -19.48 -10.39
C GLY A 233 -7.30 -18.48 -10.41
N SER A 234 -6.42 -18.60 -9.45
CA SER A 234 -5.19 -17.81 -9.39
C SER A 234 -4.03 -18.59 -9.98
N PRO A 235 -3.30 -18.04 -10.98
CA PRO A 235 -2.08 -18.66 -11.47
C PRO A 235 -1.05 -18.81 -10.33
N GLU A 236 -0.30 -19.92 -10.30
CA GLU A 236 0.70 -20.22 -9.27
C GLU A 236 1.74 -19.08 -9.10
N ARG A 237 2.09 -18.40 -10.19
CA ARG A 237 3.08 -17.32 -10.21
C ARG A 237 2.49 -15.93 -10.23
N LEU A 238 1.27 -15.75 -9.73
CA LEU A 238 0.57 -14.46 -9.74
C LEU A 238 1.38 -13.33 -9.06
N PHE A 239 2.17 -13.66 -8.03
CA PHE A 239 3.04 -12.68 -7.36
C PHE A 239 4.19 -12.15 -8.24
N ASP A 240 4.52 -12.84 -9.33
CA ASP A 240 5.48 -12.37 -10.33
C ASP A 240 4.85 -11.44 -11.36
N PHE A 241 3.51 -11.32 -11.35
CA PHE A 241 2.80 -10.50 -12.32
C PHE A 241 2.88 -9.02 -11.96
N ARG A 242 2.89 -8.19 -13.01
CA ARG A 242 2.93 -6.73 -12.86
C ARG A 242 1.90 -6.08 -13.75
N VAL A 243 1.10 -5.16 -13.18
CA VAL A 243 0.27 -4.26 -13.98
C VAL A 243 1.07 -2.99 -14.28
N ARG A 244 1.07 -2.57 -15.56
CA ARG A 244 1.77 -1.37 -16.03
C ARG A 244 0.92 -0.69 -17.11
N THR A 245 1.20 0.56 -17.39
CA THR A 245 0.71 1.22 -18.60
C THR A 245 1.75 1.11 -19.71
N ASP A 246 1.31 0.82 -20.94
CA ASP A 246 2.15 0.86 -22.12
C ASP A 246 2.27 2.28 -22.72
N ARG A 247 2.94 2.40 -23.88
CA ARG A 247 3.13 3.69 -24.56
C ARG A 247 1.83 4.26 -25.11
N ASP A 248 0.89 3.39 -25.49
CA ASP A 248 -0.42 3.77 -26.02
C ASP A 248 -1.43 4.07 -24.92
N GLY A 249 -1.01 3.90 -23.66
CA GLY A 249 -1.81 4.18 -22.47
C GLY A 249 -2.73 3.04 -22.04
N HIS A 250 -2.62 1.85 -22.65
CA HIS A 250 -3.35 0.67 -22.20
C HIS A 250 -2.78 0.13 -20.89
N LEU A 251 -3.62 -0.58 -20.14
CA LEU A 251 -3.15 -1.38 -19.01
C LEU A 251 -2.67 -2.73 -19.53
N VAL A 252 -1.47 -3.11 -19.14
CA VAL A 252 -0.89 -4.39 -19.52
C VAL A 252 -0.54 -5.18 -18.26
N VAL A 253 -1.15 -6.35 -18.10
CA VAL A 253 -0.69 -7.32 -17.11
C VAL A 253 0.44 -8.12 -17.76
N ARG A 254 1.60 -8.06 -17.11
CA ARG A 254 2.80 -8.78 -17.54
C ARG A 254 3.12 -9.90 -16.57
N GLY A 255 3.42 -11.07 -17.10
CA GLY A 255 3.94 -12.20 -16.33
C GLY A 255 5.45 -12.14 -16.17
N PRO A 256 6.06 -13.25 -15.71
CA PRO A 256 7.50 -13.40 -15.61
C PRO A 256 8.18 -13.07 -16.95
N HIS A 257 9.39 -12.53 -16.86
CA HIS A 257 10.20 -12.09 -18.02
C HIS A 257 9.54 -11.01 -18.88
N GLY A 258 8.51 -10.30 -18.36
CA GLY A 258 7.89 -9.17 -19.05
C GLY A 258 6.90 -9.53 -20.15
N ARG A 259 6.56 -10.81 -20.35
CA ARG A 259 5.55 -11.26 -21.32
C ARG A 259 4.20 -10.60 -21.04
N ALA A 260 3.60 -9.97 -22.06
CA ALA A 260 2.24 -9.45 -21.94
C ALA A 260 1.23 -10.62 -21.90
N LEU A 261 0.37 -10.61 -20.89
CA LEU A 261 -0.64 -11.64 -20.65
C LEU A 261 -2.05 -11.13 -20.98
N VAL A 262 -2.33 -9.88 -20.61
CA VAL A 262 -3.59 -9.20 -20.89
C VAL A 262 -3.29 -7.76 -21.23
N VAL A 263 -4.01 -7.24 -22.23
CA VAL A 263 -4.06 -5.83 -22.57
C VAL A 263 -5.49 -5.33 -22.38
N VAL A 264 -5.66 -4.24 -21.66
CA VAL A 264 -6.95 -3.64 -21.34
C VAL A 264 -6.97 -2.19 -21.81
N ASP A 265 -8.00 -1.80 -22.53
CA ASP A 265 -8.31 -0.40 -22.79
C ASP A 265 -8.77 0.27 -21.49
N ARG A 266 -8.01 1.27 -21.02
CA ARG A 266 -8.30 1.90 -19.73
C ARG A 266 -9.47 2.88 -19.72
N HIS A 267 -10.02 3.25 -20.88
CA HIS A 267 -11.18 4.13 -20.98
C HIS A 267 -12.50 3.34 -20.99
N SER A 268 -12.53 2.24 -21.73
CA SER A 268 -13.68 1.35 -21.81
C SER A 268 -13.63 0.20 -20.79
N PHE A 269 -12.47 -0.05 -20.17
CA PHE A 269 -12.18 -1.19 -19.29
C PHE A 269 -12.36 -2.56 -19.97
N ARG A 270 -12.32 -2.60 -21.31
CA ARG A 270 -12.44 -3.83 -22.08
C ARG A 270 -11.09 -4.49 -22.31
N ILE A 271 -11.07 -5.80 -22.21
CA ILE A 271 -9.89 -6.60 -22.60
C ILE A 271 -9.78 -6.56 -24.12
N LEU A 272 -8.64 -6.07 -24.63
CA LEU A 272 -8.31 -6.01 -26.03
C LEU A 272 -7.64 -7.30 -26.51
N SER A 273 -6.80 -7.89 -25.67
CA SER A 273 -6.13 -9.16 -25.95
C SER A 273 -5.79 -9.91 -24.67
N SER A 274 -5.73 -11.22 -24.74
CA SER A 274 -5.33 -12.07 -23.62
C SER A 274 -4.72 -13.39 -24.10
N VAL A 275 -3.85 -13.96 -23.26
CA VAL A 275 -3.40 -15.35 -23.43
C VAL A 275 -4.35 -16.29 -22.69
N ALA A 276 -4.54 -17.50 -23.23
CA ALA A 276 -5.51 -18.46 -22.69
C ALA A 276 -5.13 -18.96 -21.27
N ASN A 277 -3.85 -19.24 -21.07
CA ASN A 277 -3.29 -19.72 -19.78
C ASN A 277 -1.93 -19.04 -19.55
N PRO A 278 -1.80 -18.18 -18.52
CA PRO A 278 -0.55 -17.48 -18.21
C PRO A 278 0.47 -18.37 -17.49
#